data_0aada695c8dc0bbc40296a263945e382
#
_entry.id   0aada695c8dc0bbc40296a263945e382
#
_cell.length_a   1.000
_cell.length_b   1.000
_cell.length_c   1.000
_cell.angle_alpha   90.00
_cell.angle_beta   90.00
_cell.angle_gamma   90.00
#
_symmetry.space_group_name_H-M   'P 1'
#
loop_
_entity.id
_entity.type
_entity.pdbx_description
1 polymer ?
#
loop_
_entity_poly.entity_id
_entity_poly.type
_entity_poly.pdbx_seq_one_letter_code
_entity_poly.pdbx_strand_id
1 'polypeptide(L)'
;MKSLSKFLKYILFVLSALVLAGCGKADGILYSVSDLDGSYIAVLDNSVSDEEFDEVFPESDMVHFKSSSEFLLALAIGKCDAGFVEREEGEYLLNRNSDYVALSYADSDDAETILMVHRRLLPGRNQSVYDGDILEKSVHRINRSIISDGYWKLILRGFAATVSIFLLGILMAFVLACLMLGMNSHPYLRYVSRPVSWFIRTIHDVPSVVLIFFFYYVVFASAHVSGIIVCAISLGVYTSGSLMNVFTVHLNQIDRNQHAAAEMLGLTGWKKYRYVILPQAVKPMLPLIGAESKVLLRATTYAGYISELDLVKVTEIIRNQTYDVLVPLLVVSVIFLILSHLIVDGLSAIYDKAFKYD
;
A
#
# COMPACT_ATOMS: atom_id res chain seq x y z
N MET A 1 -7.33 -17.57 16.39
CA MET A 1 -8.69 -17.00 16.29
C MET A 1 -9.02 -15.92 17.34
N LYS A 2 -8.76 -16.09 18.64
CA LYS A 2 -9.03 -15.03 19.64
C LYS A 2 -8.18 -13.75 19.48
N SER A 3 -6.94 -13.86 18.99
CA SER A 3 -6.06 -12.73 18.68
C SER A 3 -6.56 -11.91 17.48
N LEU A 4 -6.98 -12.58 16.40
CA LEU A 4 -7.53 -11.94 15.20
C LEU A 4 -8.81 -11.14 15.49
N SER A 5 -9.70 -11.65 16.35
CA SER A 5 -10.93 -10.96 16.74
C SER A 5 -10.68 -9.68 17.56
N LYS A 6 -9.70 -9.70 18.48
CA LYS A 6 -9.30 -8.50 19.23
C LYS A 6 -8.63 -7.46 18.31
N PHE A 7 -7.79 -7.92 17.41
CA PHE A 7 -7.11 -7.08 16.45
C PHE A 7 -8.07 -6.44 15.43
N LEU A 8 -9.05 -7.20 14.92
CA LEU A 8 -10.10 -6.67 14.04
C LEU A 8 -10.94 -5.57 14.73
N LYS A 9 -11.24 -5.74 16.03
CA LYS A 9 -11.92 -4.70 16.83
C LYS A 9 -11.07 -3.44 16.99
N TYR A 10 -9.76 -3.57 17.21
CA TYR A 10 -8.84 -2.43 17.27
C TYR A 10 -8.74 -1.71 15.92
N ILE A 11 -8.66 -2.45 14.82
CA ILE A 11 -8.65 -1.85 13.47
C ILE A 11 -9.96 -1.11 13.20
N LEU A 12 -11.11 -1.71 13.51
CA LEU A 12 -12.41 -1.04 13.36
C LEU A 12 -12.49 0.23 14.19
N PHE A 13 -11.96 0.21 15.41
CA PHE A 13 -11.92 1.37 16.29
C PHE A 13 -11.00 2.48 15.74
N VAL A 14 -9.79 2.14 15.28
CA VAL A 14 -8.87 3.10 14.66
C VAL A 14 -9.44 3.65 13.36
N LEU A 15 -10.08 2.81 12.54
CA LEU A 15 -10.77 3.21 11.32
C LEU A 15 -11.93 4.16 11.60
N SER A 16 -12.75 3.87 12.60
CA SER A 16 -13.84 4.77 13.01
C SER A 16 -13.31 6.10 13.54
N ALA A 17 -12.21 6.08 14.30
CA ALA A 17 -11.57 7.29 14.81
C ALA A 17 -10.95 8.14 13.68
N LEU A 18 -10.33 7.51 12.65
CA LEU A 18 -9.79 8.22 11.48
C LEU A 18 -10.89 8.81 10.58
N VAL A 19 -12.00 8.10 10.42
CA VAL A 19 -13.19 8.63 9.70
C VAL A 19 -13.79 9.82 10.46
N LEU A 20 -13.81 9.77 11.79
CA LEU A 20 -14.27 10.87 12.66
C LEU A 20 -13.30 12.05 12.64
N ALA A 21 -11.98 11.80 12.61
CA ALA A 21 -10.96 12.86 12.54
C ALA A 21 -10.87 13.54 11.16
N GLY A 22 -11.30 12.86 10.10
CA GLY A 22 -11.37 13.41 8.74
C GLY A 22 -12.54 14.36 8.48
N CYS A 23 -13.43 14.58 9.47
CA CYS A 23 -14.41 15.64 9.46
C CYS A 23 -13.79 16.91 10.05
N GLY A 24 -12.91 17.57 9.29
CA GLY A 24 -12.38 18.89 9.63
C GLY A 24 -13.51 19.90 9.80
N LYS A 25 -13.45 20.66 10.88
CA LYS A 25 -14.33 21.78 11.13
C LYS A 25 -14.04 22.89 10.12
N ALA A 26 -14.99 23.18 9.24
CA ALA A 26 -15.10 24.50 8.65
C ALA A 26 -16.18 25.23 9.46
N ASP A 27 -15.75 26.14 10.32
CA ASP A 27 -16.62 26.86 11.27
C ASP A 27 -17.15 28.20 10.67
N GLY A 28 -17.21 28.36 9.35
CA GLY A 28 -17.72 29.58 8.72
C GLY A 28 -18.84 29.31 7.70
N ILE A 29 -19.91 30.11 7.74
CA ILE A 29 -20.92 30.15 6.68
C ILE A 29 -20.54 31.29 5.74
N LEU A 30 -20.33 31.01 4.46
CA LEU A 30 -20.01 31.98 3.42
C LEU A 30 -21.30 32.64 2.92
N TYR A 31 -21.41 33.95 3.06
CA TYR A 31 -22.53 34.75 2.55
C TYR A 31 -22.14 35.47 1.24
N SER A 32 -20.85 35.75 1.07
CA SER A 32 -20.30 36.44 -0.10
C SER A 32 -18.88 35.97 -0.39
N VAL A 33 -18.35 36.33 -1.57
CA VAL A 33 -16.95 36.03 -1.96
C VAL A 33 -15.96 36.75 -1.05
N SER A 34 -16.32 37.94 -0.56
CA SER A 34 -15.51 38.72 0.39
C SER A 34 -15.32 38.03 1.76
N ASP A 35 -16.13 37.05 2.09
CA ASP A 35 -15.95 36.25 3.34
C ASP A 35 -14.74 35.28 3.22
N LEU A 36 -14.15 35.17 2.01
CA LEU A 36 -12.92 34.41 1.77
C LEU A 36 -11.65 35.27 1.91
N ASP A 37 -11.76 36.57 2.15
CA ASP A 37 -10.59 37.42 2.37
C ASP A 37 -9.79 36.92 3.59
N GLY A 38 -8.47 36.75 3.40
CA GLY A 38 -7.58 36.20 4.42
C GLY A 38 -7.67 34.65 4.59
N SER A 39 -8.36 33.96 3.69
CA SER A 39 -8.47 32.48 3.71
C SER A 39 -7.43 31.81 2.80
N TYR A 40 -7.31 30.48 2.91
CA TYR A 40 -6.47 29.68 2.03
C TYR A 40 -7.28 29.19 0.83
N ILE A 41 -6.87 29.61 -0.38
CA ILE A 41 -7.55 29.25 -1.62
C ILE A 41 -6.67 28.27 -2.42
N ALA A 42 -7.25 27.11 -2.75
CA ALA A 42 -6.59 26.11 -3.57
C ALA A 42 -6.62 26.52 -5.05
N VAL A 43 -5.49 26.41 -5.73
CA VAL A 43 -5.36 26.65 -7.18
C VAL A 43 -4.68 25.44 -7.82
N LEU A 44 -5.14 25.04 -9.01
CA LEU A 44 -4.46 24.01 -9.81
C LEU A 44 -3.32 24.64 -10.61
N ASP A 45 -2.16 23.98 -10.61
CA ASP A 45 -1.00 24.41 -11.37
C ASP A 45 -1.39 24.66 -12.85
N ASN A 46 -1.00 25.81 -13.39
CA ASN A 46 -1.26 26.29 -14.74
C ASN A 46 -2.75 26.60 -15.09
N SER A 47 -3.66 26.61 -14.13
CA SER A 47 -5.06 26.94 -14.39
C SER A 47 -5.39 28.42 -14.23
N VAL A 48 -4.67 29.12 -13.38
CA VAL A 48 -4.89 30.55 -13.07
C VAL A 48 -3.54 31.24 -12.90
N SER A 49 -3.42 32.50 -13.39
CA SER A 49 -2.22 33.31 -13.19
C SER A 49 -2.23 33.97 -11.81
N ASP A 50 -1.03 34.24 -11.26
CA ASP A 50 -0.89 34.93 -9.98
C ASP A 50 -1.55 36.33 -10.04
N GLU A 51 -1.46 37.01 -11.20
CA GLU A 51 -2.05 38.32 -11.41
C GLU A 51 -3.59 38.31 -11.35
N GLU A 52 -4.20 37.27 -11.95
CA GLU A 52 -5.66 37.09 -11.94
C GLU A 52 -6.16 36.69 -10.53
N PHE A 53 -5.38 35.92 -9.80
CA PHE A 53 -5.71 35.55 -8.42
C PHE A 53 -5.64 36.79 -7.49
N ASP A 54 -4.58 37.57 -7.56
CA ASP A 54 -4.38 38.76 -6.72
C ASP A 54 -5.42 39.88 -7.01
N GLU A 55 -5.96 39.93 -8.24
CA GLU A 55 -7.06 40.83 -8.59
C GLU A 55 -8.37 40.43 -7.88
N VAL A 56 -8.63 39.15 -7.72
CA VAL A 56 -9.88 38.62 -7.13
C VAL A 56 -9.77 38.47 -5.62
N PHE A 57 -8.60 38.04 -5.11
CA PHE A 57 -8.36 37.69 -3.70
C PHE A 57 -7.09 38.37 -3.13
N PRO A 58 -7.02 39.70 -3.02
CA PRO A 58 -5.80 40.41 -2.66
C PRO A 58 -5.30 40.16 -1.23
N GLU A 59 -6.14 39.69 -0.33
CA GLU A 59 -5.81 39.40 1.09
C GLU A 59 -5.72 37.90 1.41
N SER A 60 -5.86 37.02 0.42
CA SER A 60 -5.91 35.56 0.60
C SER A 60 -4.61 34.86 0.20
N ASP A 61 -4.31 33.76 0.83
CA ASP A 61 -3.12 32.96 0.51
C ASP A 61 -3.44 31.89 -0.57
N MET A 62 -2.70 31.94 -1.67
CA MET A 62 -2.81 30.97 -2.74
C MET A 62 -2.02 29.70 -2.42
N VAL A 63 -2.65 28.54 -2.57
CA VAL A 63 -2.03 27.23 -2.36
C VAL A 63 -2.10 26.40 -3.63
N HIS A 64 -0.97 26.14 -4.26
CA HIS A 64 -0.86 25.38 -5.50
C HIS A 64 -0.95 23.87 -5.31
N PHE A 65 -1.67 23.20 -6.22
CA PHE A 65 -1.78 21.76 -6.30
C PHE A 65 -1.52 21.27 -7.73
N LYS A 66 -0.77 20.16 -7.85
CA LYS A 66 -0.39 19.58 -9.16
C LYS A 66 -1.43 18.65 -9.74
N SER A 67 -2.38 18.20 -8.95
CA SER A 67 -3.42 17.28 -9.41
C SER A 67 -4.78 17.65 -8.84
N SER A 68 -5.84 17.44 -9.65
CA SER A 68 -7.23 17.66 -9.26
C SER A 68 -7.63 16.82 -8.04
N SER A 69 -6.99 15.67 -7.81
CA SER A 69 -7.24 14.85 -6.62
C SER A 69 -6.65 15.45 -5.34
N GLU A 70 -5.47 16.06 -5.40
CA GLU A 70 -4.87 16.77 -4.25
C GLU A 70 -5.63 18.04 -3.93
N PHE A 71 -6.02 18.79 -4.97
CA PHE A 71 -6.86 19.96 -4.89
C PHE A 71 -8.19 19.65 -4.18
N LEU A 72 -8.94 18.66 -4.65
CA LEU A 72 -10.21 18.26 -4.02
C LEU A 72 -10.01 17.72 -2.60
N LEU A 73 -8.91 17.01 -2.35
CA LEU A 73 -8.58 16.56 -1.01
C LEU A 73 -8.37 17.74 -0.06
N ALA A 74 -7.62 18.76 -0.48
CA ALA A 74 -7.37 19.95 0.33
C ALA A 74 -8.67 20.66 0.71
N LEU A 75 -9.62 20.76 -0.22
CA LEU A 75 -10.96 21.29 0.04
C LEU A 75 -11.78 20.37 0.98
N ALA A 76 -11.67 19.06 0.79
CA ALA A 76 -12.45 18.09 1.57
C ALA A 76 -12.04 18.04 3.04
N ILE A 77 -10.73 18.16 3.33
CA ILE A 77 -10.19 18.14 4.71
C ILE A 77 -10.20 19.53 5.36
N GLY A 78 -10.60 20.58 4.63
CA GLY A 78 -10.60 21.96 5.13
C GLY A 78 -9.22 22.58 5.28
N LYS A 79 -8.24 22.14 4.47
CA LYS A 79 -6.92 22.77 4.36
C LYS A 79 -7.03 24.09 3.57
N CYS A 80 -7.95 24.11 2.60
CA CYS A 80 -8.31 25.30 1.84
C CYS A 80 -9.82 25.49 1.95
N ASP A 81 -10.26 26.74 2.01
CA ASP A 81 -11.66 27.12 2.21
C ASP A 81 -12.43 27.15 0.88
N ALA A 82 -11.73 27.48 -0.19
CA ALA A 82 -12.26 27.50 -1.55
C ALA A 82 -11.23 27.00 -2.56
N GLY A 83 -11.68 26.69 -3.77
CA GLY A 83 -10.85 26.33 -4.90
C GLY A 83 -11.12 27.25 -6.08
N PHE A 84 -10.09 27.78 -6.71
CA PHE A 84 -10.14 28.67 -7.85
C PHE A 84 -9.48 27.97 -9.04
N VAL A 85 -10.26 27.71 -10.09
CA VAL A 85 -9.84 26.89 -11.23
C VAL A 85 -10.45 27.38 -12.53
N GLU A 86 -9.83 27.01 -13.66
CA GLU A 86 -10.37 27.22 -15.00
C GLU A 86 -11.78 26.57 -15.14
N ARG A 87 -12.66 27.23 -15.86
CA ARG A 87 -14.09 26.84 -15.99
C ARG A 87 -14.27 25.40 -16.48
N GLU A 88 -13.55 25.00 -17.52
CA GLU A 88 -13.70 23.64 -18.09
C GLU A 88 -13.38 22.55 -17.08
N GLU A 89 -12.28 22.72 -16.35
CA GLU A 89 -11.85 21.77 -15.34
C GLU A 89 -12.76 21.81 -14.11
N GLY A 90 -13.15 23.00 -13.68
CA GLY A 90 -14.08 23.16 -12.57
C GLY A 90 -15.45 22.57 -12.84
N GLU A 91 -16.03 22.74 -14.01
CA GLU A 91 -17.29 22.11 -14.40
C GLU A 91 -17.18 20.58 -14.45
N TYR A 92 -16.05 20.06 -14.93
CA TYR A 92 -15.77 18.63 -14.89
C TYR A 92 -15.72 18.10 -13.45
N LEU A 93 -15.07 18.83 -12.54
CA LEU A 93 -14.97 18.47 -11.12
C LEU A 93 -16.32 18.54 -10.41
N LEU A 94 -17.12 19.59 -10.69
CA LEU A 94 -18.46 19.79 -10.12
C LEU A 94 -19.44 18.71 -10.57
N ASN A 95 -19.42 18.33 -11.83
CA ASN A 95 -20.29 17.27 -12.37
C ASN A 95 -20.04 15.91 -11.68
N ARG A 96 -18.85 15.69 -11.18
CA ARG A 96 -18.48 14.45 -10.48
C ARG A 96 -18.59 14.52 -8.97
N ASN A 97 -18.62 15.73 -8.40
CA ASN A 97 -18.63 15.94 -6.95
C ASN A 97 -19.79 16.85 -6.53
N SER A 98 -20.93 16.26 -6.21
CA SER A 98 -22.13 16.97 -5.76
C SER A 98 -21.96 17.74 -4.44
N ASP A 99 -20.84 17.55 -3.74
CA ASP A 99 -20.55 18.21 -2.47
C ASP A 99 -20.01 19.64 -2.65
N TYR A 100 -19.65 20.00 -3.88
CA TYR A 100 -19.16 21.33 -4.24
C TYR A 100 -20.15 22.08 -5.12
N VAL A 101 -20.06 23.40 -5.07
CA VAL A 101 -20.87 24.31 -5.87
C VAL A 101 -19.98 25.41 -6.42
N ALA A 102 -20.22 25.83 -7.67
CA ALA A 102 -19.60 27.02 -8.21
C ALA A 102 -20.27 28.26 -7.59
N LEU A 103 -19.44 29.21 -7.14
CA LEU A 103 -19.87 30.56 -6.82
C LEU A 103 -19.47 31.50 -7.96
N SER A 104 -20.39 32.35 -8.37
CA SER A 104 -20.09 33.45 -9.29
C SER A 104 -19.41 34.56 -8.50
N TYR A 105 -18.22 34.95 -8.92
CA TYR A 105 -17.47 36.05 -8.32
C TYR A 105 -17.34 37.29 -9.24
N ALA A 106 -17.76 37.13 -10.52
CA ALA A 106 -17.81 38.20 -11.50
C ALA A 106 -19.22 38.39 -12.05
N ASP A 107 -19.58 39.62 -12.46
CA ASP A 107 -20.89 39.98 -13.02
C ASP A 107 -21.15 39.38 -14.43
N SER A 108 -20.19 38.64 -15.00
CA SER A 108 -20.31 38.06 -16.34
C SER A 108 -20.32 36.55 -16.29
N ASP A 109 -21.30 35.95 -17.00
CA ASP A 109 -21.34 34.50 -17.29
C ASP A 109 -20.14 34.02 -18.14
N ASP A 110 -19.29 34.92 -18.60
CA ASP A 110 -18.14 34.69 -19.49
C ASP A 110 -16.80 34.59 -18.74
N ALA A 111 -16.79 34.55 -17.40
CA ALA A 111 -15.52 34.37 -16.65
C ALA A 111 -14.85 33.05 -17.04
N GLU A 112 -13.55 33.12 -17.38
CA GLU A 112 -12.75 31.94 -17.76
C GLU A 112 -12.48 31.00 -16.58
N THR A 113 -12.62 31.50 -15.35
CA THR A 113 -12.38 30.79 -14.10
C THR A 113 -13.64 30.67 -13.25
N ILE A 114 -13.70 29.69 -12.37
CA ILE A 114 -14.77 29.50 -11.41
C ILE A 114 -14.24 29.29 -10.00
N LEU A 115 -15.01 29.76 -9.02
CA LEU A 115 -14.74 29.56 -7.60
C LEU A 115 -15.56 28.36 -7.10
N MET A 116 -14.87 27.31 -6.65
CA MET A 116 -15.49 26.10 -6.08
C MET A 116 -15.47 26.18 -4.58
N VAL A 117 -16.62 26.06 -3.94
CA VAL A 117 -16.74 25.96 -2.48
C VAL A 117 -17.50 24.72 -2.08
N HIS A 118 -17.20 24.22 -0.89
CA HIS A 118 -17.95 23.09 -0.36
C HIS A 118 -19.36 23.54 0.01
N ARG A 119 -20.38 22.80 -0.44
CA ARG A 119 -21.81 23.14 -0.24
C ARG A 119 -22.17 23.40 1.21
N ARG A 120 -21.48 22.81 2.18
CA ARG A 120 -21.66 23.03 3.63
C ARG A 120 -21.41 24.48 4.09
N LEU A 121 -20.63 25.24 3.32
CA LEU A 121 -20.27 26.63 3.66
C LEU A 121 -21.33 27.64 3.21
N LEU A 122 -22.34 27.24 2.44
CA LEU A 122 -23.36 28.16 1.89
C LEU A 122 -24.57 28.29 2.83
N PRO A 123 -25.05 29.55 3.07
CA PRO A 123 -26.25 29.78 3.89
C PRO A 123 -27.52 29.28 3.21
N GLY A 124 -28.46 28.73 3.97
CA GLY A 124 -29.86 28.56 3.60
C GLY A 124 -30.22 27.50 2.56
N ARG A 125 -29.27 26.75 2.00
CA ARG A 125 -29.57 25.52 1.30
C ARG A 125 -29.52 24.37 2.31
N ASN A 126 -30.74 23.88 2.58
CA ASN A 126 -30.95 22.75 3.48
C ASN A 126 -29.74 21.80 3.46
N GLN A 127 -29.12 21.61 4.59
CA GLN A 127 -28.27 20.50 4.94
C GLN A 127 -28.92 19.13 4.60
N SER A 128 -30.11 19.16 4.04
CA SER A 128 -31.01 18.04 3.81
C SER A 128 -30.62 17.08 2.69
N VAL A 129 -29.51 17.28 1.99
CA VAL A 129 -29.08 16.24 1.05
C VAL A 129 -28.31 15.13 1.74
N TYR A 130 -27.70 15.39 2.92
CA TYR A 130 -27.04 14.35 3.73
C TYR A 130 -26.98 14.76 5.21
N ASP A 131 -28.12 15.00 5.82
CA ASP A 131 -28.26 15.13 7.27
C ASP A 131 -28.43 13.75 7.95
N GLY A 132 -28.03 12.71 7.22
CA GLY A 132 -27.89 11.35 7.76
C GLY A 132 -26.76 11.29 8.78
N ASP A 133 -26.93 10.45 9.76
CA ASP A 133 -25.94 10.09 10.78
C ASP A 133 -24.56 9.83 10.11
N ILE A 134 -23.47 10.07 10.84
CA ILE A 134 -22.09 9.85 10.39
C ILE A 134 -21.93 8.47 9.72
N LEU A 135 -22.69 7.47 10.18
CA LEU A 135 -22.75 6.14 9.59
C LEU A 135 -23.34 6.13 8.18
N GLU A 136 -24.40 6.85 7.91
CA GLU A 136 -25.02 6.92 6.56
C GLU A 136 -24.07 7.62 5.57
N LYS A 137 -23.41 8.69 5.98
CA LYS A 137 -22.39 9.39 5.17
C LYS A 137 -21.22 8.46 4.81
N SER A 138 -20.76 7.67 5.78
CA SER A 138 -19.67 6.72 5.58
C SER A 138 -20.08 5.56 4.66
N VAL A 139 -21.29 5.03 4.83
CA VAL A 139 -21.85 3.97 3.97
C VAL A 139 -22.04 4.47 2.55
N HIS A 140 -22.53 5.69 2.37
CA HIS A 140 -22.71 6.27 1.02
C HIS A 140 -21.36 6.48 0.32
N ARG A 141 -20.32 6.96 1.02
CA ARG A 141 -18.95 7.05 0.48
C ARG A 141 -18.42 5.70 0.04
N ILE A 142 -18.54 4.67 0.91
CA ILE A 142 -18.09 3.32 0.60
C ILE A 142 -18.84 2.78 -0.62
N ASN A 143 -20.17 2.96 -0.67
CA ASN A 143 -20.97 2.50 -1.78
C ASN A 143 -20.55 3.17 -3.10
N ARG A 144 -20.36 4.48 -3.11
CA ARG A 144 -19.90 5.24 -4.27
C ARG A 144 -18.50 4.87 -4.72
N SER A 145 -17.55 4.76 -3.77
CA SER A 145 -16.13 4.56 -4.09
C SER A 145 -15.77 3.10 -4.39
N ILE A 146 -16.63 2.12 -4.04
CA ILE A 146 -16.29 0.70 -4.19
C ILE A 146 -17.35 -0.06 -5.00
N ILE A 147 -18.64 0.17 -4.74
CA ILE A 147 -19.72 -0.70 -5.22
C ILE A 147 -20.36 -0.19 -6.52
N SER A 148 -20.73 1.09 -6.57
CA SER A 148 -21.57 1.65 -7.64
C SER A 148 -20.98 1.49 -9.04
N ASP A 149 -19.67 1.68 -9.21
CA ASP A 149 -18.98 1.59 -10.52
C ASP A 149 -18.26 0.27 -10.73
N GLY A 150 -18.49 -0.70 -9.82
CA GLY A 150 -17.88 -2.03 -9.92
C GLY A 150 -16.39 -2.08 -9.59
N TYR A 151 -15.85 -1.08 -8.87
CA TYR A 151 -14.44 -1.02 -8.44
C TYR A 151 -14.01 -2.19 -7.57
N TRP A 152 -14.95 -2.87 -6.90
CA TRP A 152 -14.66 -4.10 -6.16
C TRP A 152 -14.02 -5.18 -7.05
N LYS A 153 -14.37 -5.25 -8.36
CA LYS A 153 -13.74 -6.17 -9.33
C LYS A 153 -12.28 -5.81 -9.57
N LEU A 154 -12.00 -4.50 -9.61
CA LEU A 154 -10.65 -3.99 -9.77
C LEU A 154 -9.80 -4.30 -8.53
N ILE A 155 -10.36 -4.11 -7.33
CA ILE A 155 -9.73 -4.48 -6.05
C ILE A 155 -9.43 -5.98 -6.00
N LEU A 156 -10.35 -6.84 -6.44
CA LEU A 156 -10.11 -8.28 -6.51
C LEU A 156 -8.98 -8.66 -7.49
N ARG A 157 -8.89 -7.98 -8.64
CA ARG A 157 -7.79 -8.20 -9.59
C ARG A 157 -6.45 -7.77 -8.99
N GLY A 158 -6.39 -6.57 -8.39
CA GLY A 158 -5.19 -6.09 -7.68
C GLY A 158 -4.79 -7.00 -6.53
N PHE A 159 -5.77 -7.50 -5.76
CA PHE A 159 -5.56 -8.48 -4.71
C PHE A 159 -4.94 -9.79 -5.26
N ALA A 160 -5.51 -10.33 -6.33
CA ALA A 160 -5.01 -11.55 -6.95
C ALA A 160 -3.57 -11.37 -7.48
N ALA A 161 -3.26 -10.23 -8.11
CA ALA A 161 -1.90 -9.91 -8.55
C ALA A 161 -0.92 -9.81 -7.37
N THR A 162 -1.28 -9.04 -6.34
CA THR A 162 -0.46 -8.88 -5.11
C THR A 162 -0.18 -10.23 -4.45
N VAL A 163 -1.21 -11.08 -4.27
CA VAL A 163 -1.06 -12.40 -3.67
C VAL A 163 -0.24 -13.33 -4.56
N SER A 164 -0.42 -13.28 -5.88
CA SER A 164 0.35 -14.08 -6.83
C SER A 164 1.84 -13.72 -6.79
N ILE A 165 2.18 -12.43 -6.82
CA ILE A 165 3.57 -11.96 -6.70
C ILE A 165 4.17 -12.41 -5.36
N PHE A 166 3.41 -12.27 -4.28
CA PHE A 166 3.84 -12.67 -2.95
C PHE A 166 4.12 -14.17 -2.86
N LEU A 167 3.17 -15.02 -3.27
CA LEU A 167 3.31 -16.48 -3.17
C LEU A 167 4.42 -17.02 -4.05
N LEU A 168 4.51 -16.56 -5.29
CA LEU A 168 5.59 -16.96 -6.20
C LEU A 168 6.95 -16.44 -5.71
N GLY A 169 7.01 -15.20 -5.25
CA GLY A 169 8.24 -14.59 -4.74
C GLY A 169 8.77 -15.28 -3.49
N ILE A 170 7.91 -15.58 -2.50
CA ILE A 170 8.34 -16.25 -1.27
C ILE A 170 8.74 -17.71 -1.52
N LEU A 171 8.01 -18.40 -2.41
CA LEU A 171 8.38 -19.75 -2.82
C LEU A 171 9.76 -19.78 -3.47
N MET A 172 9.99 -18.87 -4.43
CA MET A 172 11.28 -18.74 -5.10
C MET A 172 12.39 -18.37 -4.12
N ALA A 173 12.16 -17.42 -3.23
CA ALA A 173 13.13 -17.02 -2.19
C ALA A 173 13.52 -18.19 -1.30
N PHE A 174 12.53 -18.98 -0.86
CA PHE A 174 12.76 -20.16 -0.04
C PHE A 174 13.56 -21.23 -0.78
N VAL A 175 13.18 -21.55 -2.02
CA VAL A 175 13.89 -22.53 -2.86
C VAL A 175 15.33 -22.11 -3.08
N LEU A 176 15.57 -20.84 -3.47
CA LEU A 176 16.93 -20.32 -3.69
C LEU A 176 17.76 -20.35 -2.41
N ALA A 177 17.20 -19.94 -1.27
CA ALA A 177 17.90 -19.96 0.00
C ALA A 177 18.30 -21.39 0.42
N CYS A 178 17.37 -22.37 0.26
CA CYS A 178 17.66 -23.77 0.54
C CYS A 178 18.71 -24.37 -0.41
N LEU A 179 18.62 -24.08 -1.70
CA LEU A 179 19.59 -24.52 -2.69
C LEU A 179 20.98 -23.97 -2.38
N MET A 180 21.12 -22.69 -2.07
CA MET A 180 22.39 -22.08 -1.73
C MET A 180 22.97 -22.66 -0.43
N LEU A 181 22.13 -22.92 0.57
CA LEU A 181 22.55 -23.56 1.83
C LEU A 181 23.06 -24.98 1.58
N GLY A 182 22.32 -25.78 0.78
CA GLY A 182 22.72 -27.14 0.40
C GLY A 182 24.03 -27.16 -0.38
N MET A 183 24.19 -26.27 -1.37
CA MET A 183 25.41 -26.15 -2.17
C MET A 183 26.61 -25.73 -1.30
N ASN A 184 26.44 -24.80 -0.35
CA ASN A 184 27.48 -24.36 0.56
C ASN A 184 27.95 -25.47 1.53
N SER A 185 27.08 -26.43 1.80
CA SER A 185 27.40 -27.58 2.68
C SER A 185 28.21 -28.66 1.94
N HIS A 186 28.18 -28.68 0.61
CA HIS A 186 28.88 -29.70 -0.18
C HIS A 186 30.30 -29.24 -0.58
N PRO A 187 31.35 -30.02 -0.34
CA PRO A 187 32.75 -29.60 -0.51
C PRO A 187 33.09 -29.14 -1.94
N TYR A 188 32.59 -29.82 -2.96
CA TYR A 188 32.85 -29.48 -4.37
C TYR A 188 31.98 -28.31 -4.86
N LEU A 189 30.72 -28.21 -4.43
CA LEU A 189 29.80 -27.16 -4.86
C LEU A 189 30.08 -25.82 -4.18
N ARG A 190 30.80 -25.84 -3.06
CA ARG A 190 31.13 -24.66 -2.27
C ARG A 190 31.94 -23.62 -3.04
N TYR A 191 32.78 -24.04 -3.99
CA TYR A 191 33.55 -23.11 -4.82
C TYR A 191 32.68 -22.27 -5.76
N VAL A 192 31.57 -22.86 -6.27
CA VAL A 192 30.63 -22.17 -7.13
C VAL A 192 29.59 -21.39 -6.30
N SER A 193 29.10 -21.98 -5.21
CA SER A 193 28.04 -21.38 -4.42
C SER A 193 28.49 -20.16 -3.62
N ARG A 194 29.77 -20.08 -3.21
CA ARG A 194 30.30 -18.93 -2.47
C ARG A 194 30.18 -17.60 -3.22
N PRO A 195 30.68 -17.45 -4.46
CA PRO A 195 30.55 -16.20 -5.20
C PRO A 195 29.07 -15.87 -5.50
N VAL A 196 28.23 -16.87 -5.79
CA VAL A 196 26.81 -16.66 -6.00
C VAL A 196 26.10 -16.20 -4.72
N SER A 197 26.41 -16.82 -3.58
CA SER A 197 25.85 -16.41 -2.29
C SER A 197 26.33 -15.02 -1.89
N TRP A 198 27.56 -14.66 -2.18
CA TRP A 198 28.08 -13.32 -1.97
C TRP A 198 27.32 -12.31 -2.85
N PHE A 199 27.14 -12.60 -4.12
CA PHE A 199 26.41 -11.75 -5.07
C PHE A 199 24.95 -11.53 -4.63
N ILE A 200 24.23 -12.59 -4.23
CA ILE A 200 22.84 -12.50 -3.75
C ILE A 200 22.76 -11.63 -2.48
N ARG A 201 23.74 -11.74 -1.55
CA ARG A 201 23.78 -10.89 -0.36
C ARG A 201 24.02 -9.43 -0.70
N THR A 202 24.91 -9.15 -1.66
CA THR A 202 25.19 -7.78 -2.13
C THR A 202 23.99 -7.17 -2.84
N ILE A 203 23.23 -7.96 -3.61
CA ILE A 203 21.97 -7.50 -4.24
C ILE A 203 20.93 -7.05 -3.20
N HIS A 204 20.94 -7.66 -2.03
CA HIS A 204 20.02 -7.28 -0.95
C HIS A 204 20.26 -5.84 -0.44
N ASP A 205 21.46 -5.29 -0.63
CA ASP A 205 21.77 -3.90 -0.25
C ASP A 205 21.19 -2.88 -1.28
N VAL A 206 20.78 -3.35 -2.47
CA VAL A 206 20.12 -2.51 -3.48
C VAL A 206 18.63 -2.35 -3.12
N PRO A 207 18.03 -1.15 -3.22
CA PRO A 207 16.60 -0.98 -3.02
C PRO A 207 15.78 -1.91 -3.92
N SER A 208 14.82 -2.62 -3.35
CA SER A 208 14.02 -3.64 -4.08
C SER A 208 13.29 -3.08 -5.31
N VAL A 209 12.87 -1.82 -5.29
CA VAL A 209 12.25 -1.16 -6.46
C VAL A 209 13.22 -1.04 -7.64
N VAL A 210 14.50 -0.70 -7.36
CA VAL A 210 15.54 -0.60 -8.38
C VAL A 210 15.81 -1.96 -9.01
N LEU A 211 15.79 -3.01 -8.17
CA LEU A 211 15.98 -4.38 -8.64
C LEU A 211 14.83 -4.82 -9.56
N ILE A 212 13.57 -4.47 -9.23
CA ILE A 212 12.42 -4.73 -10.11
C ILE A 212 12.62 -4.06 -11.47
N PHE A 213 13.02 -2.78 -11.49
CA PHE A 213 13.28 -2.06 -12.74
C PHE A 213 14.41 -2.70 -13.55
N PHE A 214 15.51 -3.10 -12.89
CA PHE A 214 16.61 -3.78 -13.55
C PHE A 214 16.16 -5.09 -14.21
N PHE A 215 15.41 -5.92 -13.48
CA PHE A 215 14.89 -7.16 -14.07
C PHE A 215 13.92 -6.88 -15.20
N TYR A 216 13.01 -5.93 -15.06
CA TYR A 216 11.99 -5.64 -16.06
C TYR A 216 12.58 -5.01 -17.33
N TYR A 217 13.39 -3.96 -17.18
CA TYR A 217 13.89 -3.19 -18.32
C TYR A 217 15.21 -3.70 -18.90
N VAL A 218 15.96 -4.53 -18.17
CA VAL A 218 17.28 -5.02 -18.64
C VAL A 218 17.25 -6.53 -18.85
N VAL A 219 16.90 -7.30 -17.83
CA VAL A 219 16.99 -8.77 -17.91
C VAL A 219 15.89 -9.36 -18.79
N PHE A 220 14.66 -8.89 -18.62
CA PHE A 220 13.48 -9.39 -19.35
C PHE A 220 13.00 -8.45 -20.45
N ALA A 221 13.77 -7.43 -20.83
CA ALA A 221 13.39 -6.43 -21.84
C ALA A 221 12.93 -7.03 -23.18
N SER A 222 13.55 -8.11 -23.62
CA SER A 222 13.24 -8.80 -24.89
C SER A 222 12.30 -9.99 -24.71
N ALA A 223 11.95 -10.35 -23.47
CA ALA A 223 11.13 -11.51 -23.17
C ALA A 223 9.68 -11.07 -22.92
N HIS A 224 8.74 -11.73 -23.61
CA HIS A 224 7.30 -11.50 -23.38
C HIS A 224 6.83 -12.18 -22.08
N VAL A 225 7.42 -11.77 -20.95
CA VAL A 225 7.09 -12.30 -19.61
C VAL A 225 6.16 -11.33 -18.90
N SER A 226 5.11 -11.85 -18.25
CA SER A 226 4.21 -11.03 -17.41
C SER A 226 4.98 -10.32 -16.31
N GLY A 227 4.67 -9.05 -16.06
CA GLY A 227 5.26 -8.27 -14.99
C GLY A 227 5.06 -8.89 -13.60
N ILE A 228 3.96 -9.63 -13.38
CA ILE A 228 3.76 -10.44 -12.17
C ILE A 228 4.92 -11.42 -11.94
N ILE A 229 5.33 -12.14 -13.00
CA ILE A 229 6.43 -13.11 -12.93
C ILE A 229 7.76 -12.38 -12.72
N VAL A 230 7.99 -11.28 -13.42
CA VAL A 230 9.21 -10.48 -13.28
C VAL A 230 9.33 -9.93 -11.85
N CYS A 231 8.25 -9.38 -11.28
CA CYS A 231 8.20 -8.95 -9.88
C CYS A 231 8.48 -10.10 -8.91
N ALA A 232 7.85 -11.26 -9.13
CA ALA A 232 8.05 -12.42 -8.27
C ALA A 232 9.51 -12.91 -8.30
N ILE A 233 10.14 -12.93 -9.47
CA ILE A 233 11.56 -13.30 -9.63
C ILE A 233 12.46 -12.28 -8.93
N SER A 234 12.28 -10.99 -9.19
CA SER A 234 13.09 -9.92 -8.61
C SER A 234 13.02 -9.93 -7.08
N LEU A 235 11.80 -9.96 -6.55
CA LEU A 235 11.57 -9.98 -5.10
C LEU A 235 11.98 -11.31 -4.46
N GLY A 236 11.84 -12.43 -5.20
CA GLY A 236 12.31 -13.73 -4.76
C GLY A 236 13.84 -13.79 -4.63
N VAL A 237 14.58 -13.26 -5.59
CA VAL A 237 16.05 -13.13 -5.53
C VAL A 237 16.44 -12.21 -4.37
N TYR A 238 15.80 -11.04 -4.25
CA TYR A 238 16.04 -10.10 -3.16
C TYR A 238 15.87 -10.75 -1.78
N THR A 239 14.73 -11.38 -1.53
CA THR A 239 14.39 -11.98 -0.23
C THR A 239 15.20 -13.25 0.06
N SER A 240 15.69 -13.94 -0.97
CA SER A 240 16.50 -15.15 -0.79
C SER A 240 17.79 -14.88 -0.01
N GLY A 241 18.40 -13.70 -0.18
CA GLY A 241 19.59 -13.28 0.57
C GLY A 241 19.35 -13.20 2.08
N SER A 242 18.26 -12.57 2.49
CA SER A 242 17.84 -12.50 3.91
C SER A 242 17.51 -13.88 4.46
N LEU A 243 16.71 -14.68 3.76
CA LEU A 243 16.35 -16.02 4.22
C LEU A 243 17.56 -16.93 4.35
N MET A 244 18.52 -16.86 3.41
CA MET A 244 19.75 -17.61 3.49
C MET A 244 20.57 -17.21 4.74
N ASN A 245 20.60 -15.93 5.08
CA ASN A 245 21.26 -15.45 6.29
C ASN A 245 20.56 -15.97 7.55
N VAL A 246 19.24 -15.86 7.62
CA VAL A 246 18.43 -16.40 8.73
C VAL A 246 18.71 -17.90 8.93
N PHE A 247 18.68 -18.69 7.86
CA PHE A 247 18.93 -20.13 7.93
C PHE A 247 20.37 -20.43 8.38
N THR A 248 21.36 -19.76 7.81
CA THR A 248 22.77 -19.99 8.14
C THR A 248 23.05 -19.69 9.61
N VAL A 249 22.57 -18.55 10.11
CA VAL A 249 22.81 -18.14 11.51
C VAL A 249 22.22 -19.16 12.48
N HIS A 250 20.94 -19.50 12.31
CA HIS A 250 20.27 -20.38 13.28
C HIS A 250 20.71 -21.85 13.19
N LEU A 251 21.07 -22.35 12.02
CA LEU A 251 21.66 -23.68 11.91
C LEU A 251 23.02 -23.76 12.56
N ASN A 252 23.83 -22.70 12.47
CA ASN A 252 25.16 -22.64 13.12
C ASN A 252 25.09 -22.42 14.64
N GLN A 253 23.96 -21.93 15.17
CA GLN A 253 23.73 -21.77 16.61
C GLN A 253 23.40 -23.07 17.33
N ILE A 254 23.07 -24.14 16.61
CA ILE A 254 22.83 -25.45 17.23
C ILE A 254 24.13 -26.01 17.79
N ASP A 255 24.09 -26.37 19.07
CA ASP A 255 25.27 -26.91 19.78
C ASP A 255 25.82 -28.17 19.08
N ARG A 256 27.13 -28.21 18.88
CA ARG A 256 27.85 -29.36 18.33
C ARG A 256 27.57 -30.66 19.09
N ASN A 257 27.34 -30.58 20.39
CA ASN A 257 26.96 -31.72 21.20
C ASN A 257 25.65 -32.36 20.78
N GLN A 258 24.69 -31.59 20.23
CA GLN A 258 23.44 -32.11 19.66
C GLN A 258 23.69 -32.98 18.41
N HIS A 259 24.66 -32.57 17.59
CA HIS A 259 25.08 -33.36 16.43
C HIS A 259 25.73 -34.68 16.85
N ALA A 260 26.64 -34.66 17.86
CA ALA A 260 27.29 -35.84 18.38
C ALA A 260 26.30 -36.77 19.08
N ALA A 261 25.40 -36.26 19.92
CA ALA A 261 24.39 -37.05 20.59
C ALA A 261 23.47 -37.75 19.60
N ALA A 262 23.03 -37.06 18.53
CA ALA A 262 22.23 -37.70 17.48
C ALA A 262 22.98 -38.80 16.77
N GLU A 263 24.27 -38.66 16.52
CA GLU A 263 25.11 -39.71 15.91
C GLU A 263 25.26 -40.92 16.83
N MET A 264 25.43 -40.69 18.14
CA MET A 264 25.47 -41.79 19.13
C MET A 264 24.14 -42.59 19.17
N LEU A 265 23.02 -41.96 18.87
CA LEU A 265 21.70 -42.62 18.73
C LEU A 265 21.49 -43.29 17.36
N GLY A 266 22.51 -43.33 16.50
CA GLY A 266 22.46 -43.92 15.16
C GLY A 266 21.75 -43.04 14.13
N LEU A 267 21.46 -41.77 14.46
CA LEU A 267 20.83 -40.83 13.52
C LEU A 267 21.93 -40.15 12.69
N THR A 268 22.07 -40.56 11.43
CA THR A 268 23.05 -40.01 10.50
C THR A 268 22.39 -39.31 9.30
N GLY A 269 23.13 -38.43 8.63
CA GLY A 269 22.65 -37.75 7.41
C GLY A 269 21.33 -37.01 7.60
N TRP A 270 20.38 -37.23 6.68
CA TRP A 270 19.08 -36.55 6.69
C TRP A 270 18.24 -36.85 7.95
N LYS A 271 18.35 -38.04 8.53
CA LYS A 271 17.62 -38.39 9.75
C LYS A 271 18.03 -37.51 10.93
N LYS A 272 19.34 -37.23 11.09
CA LYS A 272 19.86 -36.32 12.11
C LYS A 272 19.25 -34.90 11.96
N TYR A 273 19.26 -34.38 10.73
CA TYR A 273 18.67 -33.06 10.48
C TYR A 273 17.17 -33.05 10.75
N ARG A 274 16.42 -34.02 10.21
CA ARG A 274 14.95 -34.07 10.29
C ARG A 274 14.42 -34.21 11.72
N TYR A 275 15.08 -35.01 12.55
CA TYR A 275 14.55 -35.34 13.88
C TYR A 275 15.19 -34.56 15.02
N VAL A 276 16.39 -34.01 14.85
CA VAL A 276 17.12 -33.33 15.92
C VAL A 276 17.39 -31.86 15.60
N ILE A 277 18.01 -31.56 14.47
CA ILE A 277 18.51 -30.23 14.15
C ILE A 277 17.41 -29.29 13.69
N LEU A 278 16.62 -29.68 12.69
CA LEU A 278 15.57 -28.82 12.11
C LEU A 278 14.49 -28.39 13.11
N PRO A 279 13.95 -29.27 13.99
CA PRO A 279 12.96 -28.83 14.97
C PRO A 279 13.50 -27.75 15.93
N GLN A 280 14.77 -27.85 16.31
CA GLN A 280 15.40 -26.86 17.16
C GLN A 280 15.72 -25.55 16.42
N ALA A 281 16.19 -25.64 15.18
CA ALA A 281 16.55 -24.49 14.37
C ALA A 281 15.33 -23.71 13.85
N VAL A 282 14.29 -24.39 13.38
CA VAL A 282 13.12 -23.76 12.73
C VAL A 282 12.32 -22.90 13.71
N LYS A 283 12.19 -23.34 14.96
CA LYS A 283 11.41 -22.58 15.96
C LYS A 283 11.87 -21.11 16.12
N PRO A 284 13.16 -20.80 16.36
CA PRO A 284 13.63 -19.43 16.43
C PRO A 284 13.69 -18.72 15.06
N MET A 285 13.71 -19.46 13.93
CA MET A 285 13.68 -18.86 12.59
C MET A 285 12.30 -18.30 12.21
N LEU A 286 11.20 -18.88 12.71
CA LEU A 286 9.84 -18.55 12.28
C LEU A 286 9.49 -17.06 12.40
N PRO A 287 9.78 -16.37 13.51
CA PRO A 287 9.51 -14.94 13.61
C PRO A 287 10.25 -14.12 12.54
N LEU A 288 11.49 -14.51 12.23
CA LEU A 288 12.32 -13.84 11.23
C LEU A 288 11.84 -14.12 9.80
N ILE A 289 11.50 -15.38 9.50
CA ILE A 289 10.86 -15.74 8.22
C ILE A 289 9.55 -14.95 8.05
N GLY A 290 8.76 -14.82 9.12
CA GLY A 290 7.56 -14.00 9.11
C GLY A 290 7.84 -12.51 8.87
N ALA A 291 8.90 -11.97 9.44
CA ALA A 291 9.31 -10.59 9.21
C ALA A 291 9.74 -10.37 7.75
N GLU A 292 10.58 -11.25 7.19
CA GLU A 292 11.00 -11.19 5.79
C GLU A 292 9.82 -11.36 4.82
N SER A 293 8.90 -12.27 5.13
CA SER A 293 7.67 -12.44 4.34
C SER A 293 6.82 -11.17 4.31
N LYS A 294 6.73 -10.44 5.42
CA LYS A 294 6.03 -9.14 5.47
C LYS A 294 6.77 -8.05 4.69
N VAL A 295 8.10 -8.07 4.69
CA VAL A 295 8.91 -7.16 3.85
C VAL A 295 8.62 -7.42 2.38
N LEU A 296 8.62 -8.69 1.96
CA LEU A 296 8.28 -9.09 0.60
C LEU A 296 6.83 -8.70 0.24
N LEU A 297 5.85 -8.94 1.13
CA LEU A 297 4.47 -8.53 0.90
C LEU A 297 4.35 -7.03 0.67
N ARG A 298 5.03 -6.20 1.45
CA ARG A 298 5.06 -4.74 1.23
C ARG A 298 5.74 -4.38 -0.08
N ALA A 299 6.81 -5.08 -0.45
CA ALA A 299 7.53 -4.81 -1.70
C ALA A 299 6.71 -5.15 -2.96
N THR A 300 5.65 -5.97 -2.85
CA THR A 300 4.74 -6.21 -4.00
C THR A 300 4.06 -4.95 -4.50
N THR A 301 3.94 -3.91 -3.65
CA THR A 301 3.37 -2.60 -4.02
C THR A 301 4.18 -1.84 -5.06
N TYR A 302 5.42 -2.26 -5.31
CA TYR A 302 6.24 -1.68 -6.38
C TYR A 302 5.90 -2.21 -7.77
N ALA A 303 5.03 -3.23 -7.89
CA ALA A 303 4.58 -3.76 -9.18
C ALA A 303 3.84 -2.70 -10.01
N GLY A 304 3.15 -1.78 -9.36
CA GLY A 304 2.47 -0.65 -10.02
C GLY A 304 3.40 0.25 -10.84
N TYR A 305 4.69 0.33 -10.49
CA TYR A 305 5.67 1.12 -11.25
C TYR A 305 6.06 0.51 -12.60
N ILE A 306 5.83 -0.78 -12.80
CA ILE A 306 5.99 -1.46 -14.11
C ILE A 306 4.65 -1.75 -14.77
N SER A 307 3.63 -0.94 -14.47
CA SER A 307 2.28 -1.00 -15.03
C SER A 307 1.49 -2.27 -14.71
N GLU A 308 1.90 -3.04 -13.71
CA GLU A 308 1.08 -4.15 -13.20
C GLU A 308 0.01 -3.64 -12.23
N LEU A 309 -1.15 -4.29 -12.30
CA LEU A 309 -2.32 -3.89 -11.52
C LEU A 309 -2.26 -4.53 -10.12
N ASP A 310 -1.49 -3.94 -9.22
CA ASP A 310 -1.47 -4.32 -7.81
C ASP A 310 -2.51 -3.57 -6.98
N LEU A 311 -2.62 -3.87 -5.69
CA LEU A 311 -3.58 -3.22 -4.78
C LEU A 311 -3.36 -1.71 -4.66
N VAL A 312 -2.10 -1.23 -4.69
CA VAL A 312 -1.80 0.19 -4.55
C VAL A 312 -2.12 0.94 -5.84
N LYS A 313 -1.80 0.35 -7.01
CA LYS A 313 -2.17 0.90 -8.31
C LYS A 313 -3.68 0.99 -8.48
N VAL A 314 -4.43 0.00 -7.99
CA VAL A 314 -5.90 0.05 -7.94
C VAL A 314 -6.40 1.22 -7.10
N THR A 315 -5.77 1.47 -5.94
CA THR A 315 -6.11 2.65 -5.11
C THR A 315 -5.93 3.95 -5.87
N GLU A 316 -4.82 4.09 -6.60
CA GLU A 316 -4.54 5.25 -7.45
C GLU A 316 -5.61 5.44 -8.53
N ILE A 317 -5.99 4.36 -9.22
CA ILE A 317 -7.02 4.40 -10.27
C ILE A 317 -8.37 4.83 -9.67
N ILE A 318 -8.81 4.21 -8.57
CA ILE A 318 -10.09 4.55 -7.92
C ILE A 318 -10.06 5.99 -7.45
N ARG A 319 -8.98 6.43 -6.80
CA ARG A 319 -8.79 7.82 -6.36
C ARG A 319 -8.95 8.81 -7.52
N ASN A 320 -8.30 8.55 -8.64
CA ASN A 320 -8.34 9.45 -9.80
C ASN A 320 -9.73 9.49 -10.48
N GLN A 321 -10.54 8.45 -10.31
CA GLN A 321 -11.88 8.39 -10.90
C GLN A 321 -12.98 8.86 -9.96
N THR A 322 -12.83 8.63 -8.65
CA THR A 322 -13.85 8.98 -7.64
C THR A 322 -13.52 10.26 -6.89
N TYR A 323 -12.27 10.74 -6.99
CA TYR A 323 -11.70 11.81 -6.18
C TYR A 323 -11.78 11.55 -4.66
N ASP A 324 -12.09 10.32 -4.27
CA ASP A 324 -12.06 9.88 -2.87
C ASP A 324 -10.73 9.17 -2.58
N VAL A 325 -9.91 9.79 -1.76
CA VAL A 325 -8.60 9.24 -1.35
C VAL A 325 -8.74 8.33 -0.14
N LEU A 326 -9.66 8.68 0.77
CA LEU A 326 -9.74 8.06 2.09
C LEU A 326 -10.22 6.61 2.01
N VAL A 327 -11.36 6.36 1.35
CA VAL A 327 -11.98 5.02 1.33
C VAL A 327 -11.10 3.98 0.64
N PRO A 328 -10.58 4.20 -0.59
CA PRO A 328 -9.71 3.20 -1.24
C PRO A 328 -8.44 2.92 -0.46
N LEU A 329 -7.81 3.95 0.14
CA LEU A 329 -6.59 3.82 0.93
C LEU A 329 -6.85 2.99 2.20
N LEU A 330 -7.95 3.24 2.91
CA LEU A 330 -8.33 2.49 4.10
C LEU A 330 -8.61 1.01 3.77
N VAL A 331 -9.34 0.74 2.70
CA VAL A 331 -9.64 -0.64 2.26
C VAL A 331 -8.37 -1.41 1.97
N VAL A 332 -7.46 -0.83 1.19
CA VAL A 332 -6.19 -1.48 0.85
C VAL A 332 -5.32 -1.65 2.10
N SER A 333 -5.28 -0.67 3.01
CA SER A 333 -4.55 -0.79 4.28
C SER A 333 -5.05 -1.94 5.13
N VAL A 334 -6.39 -2.12 5.23
CA VAL A 334 -7.00 -3.25 5.94
C VAL A 334 -6.63 -4.58 5.29
N ILE A 335 -6.67 -4.66 3.96
CA ILE A 335 -6.27 -5.86 3.24
C ILE A 335 -4.81 -6.24 3.57
N PHE A 336 -3.87 -5.29 3.51
CA PHE A 336 -2.47 -5.55 3.87
C PHE A 336 -2.29 -5.95 5.34
N LEU A 337 -3.05 -5.37 6.26
CA LEU A 337 -3.04 -5.77 7.67
C LEU A 337 -3.52 -7.22 7.86
N ILE A 338 -4.62 -7.58 7.20
CA ILE A 338 -5.14 -8.96 7.24
C ILE A 338 -4.11 -9.94 6.66
N LEU A 339 -3.57 -9.66 5.48
CA LEU A 339 -2.54 -10.49 4.84
C LEU A 339 -1.31 -10.66 5.74
N SER A 340 -0.85 -9.57 6.37
CA SER A 340 0.30 -9.61 7.29
C SER A 340 0.06 -10.49 8.52
N HIS A 341 -1.17 -10.54 9.04
CA HIS A 341 -1.54 -11.42 10.16
C HIS A 341 -1.64 -12.87 9.71
N LEU A 342 -2.27 -13.12 8.55
CA LEU A 342 -2.38 -14.46 8.00
C LEU A 342 -1.03 -15.12 7.75
N ILE A 343 0.01 -14.35 7.37
CA ILE A 343 1.37 -14.86 7.21
C ILE A 343 1.90 -15.42 8.54
N VAL A 344 1.75 -14.68 9.64
CA VAL A 344 2.27 -15.10 10.95
C VAL A 344 1.52 -16.30 11.49
N ASP A 345 0.19 -16.25 11.42
CA ASP A 345 -0.67 -17.36 11.89
C ASP A 345 -0.42 -18.64 11.04
N GLY A 346 -0.25 -18.47 9.73
CA GLY A 346 0.05 -19.56 8.82
C GLY A 346 1.39 -20.24 9.10
N LEU A 347 2.44 -19.45 9.36
CA LEU A 347 3.76 -20.01 9.72
C LEU A 347 3.73 -20.76 11.06
N SER A 348 3.03 -20.23 12.06
CA SER A 348 2.86 -20.91 13.35
C SER A 348 2.10 -22.23 13.20
N ALA A 349 1.03 -22.24 12.40
CA ALA A 349 0.26 -23.44 12.13
C ALA A 349 1.06 -24.52 11.38
N ILE A 350 1.89 -24.11 10.42
CA ILE A 350 2.80 -25.02 9.70
C ILE A 350 3.82 -25.65 10.67
N TYR A 351 4.39 -24.83 11.57
CA TYR A 351 5.32 -25.33 12.57
C TYR A 351 4.67 -26.35 13.50
N ASP A 352 3.51 -26.01 14.07
CA ASP A 352 2.78 -26.88 14.99
C ASP A 352 2.43 -28.24 14.32
N LYS A 353 2.00 -28.20 13.06
CA LYS A 353 1.69 -29.41 12.28
C LYS A 353 2.93 -30.25 11.95
N ALA A 354 4.07 -29.59 11.69
CA ALA A 354 5.28 -30.30 11.24
C ALA A 354 6.13 -30.87 12.37
N PHE A 355 6.11 -30.23 13.55
CA PHE A 355 7.05 -30.52 14.63
C PHE A 355 6.42 -30.75 16.00
N LYS A 356 5.10 -30.61 16.15
CA LYS A 356 4.41 -30.99 17.38
C LYS A 356 4.30 -32.52 17.38
N TYR A 357 5.17 -33.16 18.12
CA TYR A 357 5.01 -34.56 18.48
C TYR A 357 4.02 -34.61 19.64
N ASP A 358 2.94 -35.33 19.48
CA ASP A 358 2.02 -35.71 20.55
C ASP A 358 2.72 -36.55 21.61
#